data_086890e15a09b58300d8e8233cdce05d
#
_entry.id   086890e15a09b58300d8e8233cdce05d
#
_cell.length_a   1.000
_cell.length_b   1.000
_cell.length_c   1.000
_cell.angle_alpha   90.00
_cell.angle_beta   90.00
_cell.angle_gamma   90.00
#
_symmetry.space_group_name_H-M   'P 1'
#
loop_
_entity.id
_entity.type
_entity.pdbx_description
1 polymer ?
#
loop_
_entity_poly.entity_id
_entity_poly.type
_entity_poly.pdbx_seq_one_letter_code
_entity_poly.pdbx_strand_id
1 'polypeptide(L)'
;MRLVALLLLFPLGAGCSGDPQAGYCDAVEEHQRVLTDIAASEDAGALFGALDTYDDLREAAPRDIADDWDAVIAPLRWLEQVLADNGVEPSSYAADEPPADLDDQGREAIEAAAREVGAEQTVTAMAAVEQHALDVCGTPLSR
;
A
#
# COMPACT_ATOMS: atom_id res chain seq x y z
N MET A 1 56.59 -43.10 3.43
CA MET A 1 55.37 -42.57 2.77
C MET A 1 54.53 -41.82 3.82
N ARG A 2 54.57 -40.48 3.78
CA ARG A 2 53.80 -39.62 4.69
C ARG A 2 52.67 -39.04 3.89
N LEU A 3 51.41 -39.45 4.19
CA LEU A 3 50.18 -38.87 3.66
C LEU A 3 49.92 -37.56 4.41
N VAL A 4 50.01 -36.42 3.70
CA VAL A 4 49.57 -35.10 4.18
C VAL A 4 48.09 -34.96 3.78
N ALA A 5 47.20 -35.04 4.76
CA ALA A 5 45.80 -34.75 4.59
C ALA A 5 45.59 -33.23 4.56
N LEU A 6 45.22 -32.71 3.39
CA LEU A 6 44.91 -31.30 3.17
C LEU A 6 43.47 -31.05 3.58
N LEU A 7 43.24 -30.49 4.77
CA LEU A 7 41.93 -30.03 5.24
C LEU A 7 41.58 -28.72 4.51
N LEU A 8 40.66 -28.78 3.55
CA LEU A 8 40.03 -27.62 2.94
C LEU A 8 38.99 -27.05 3.91
N LEU A 9 39.35 -25.97 4.61
CA LEU A 9 38.37 -25.12 5.31
C LEU A 9 37.58 -24.33 4.27
N PHE A 10 36.30 -24.72 4.12
CA PHE A 10 35.30 -23.88 3.43
C PHE A 10 34.86 -22.79 4.41
N PRO A 11 34.99 -21.50 4.08
CA PRO A 11 34.32 -20.48 4.85
C PRO A 11 32.82 -20.53 4.55
N LEU A 12 32.00 -20.89 5.53
CA LEU A 12 30.57 -20.61 5.53
C LEU A 12 30.39 -19.09 5.57
N GLY A 13 30.22 -18.47 4.41
CA GLY A 13 29.73 -17.11 4.32
C GLY A 13 28.27 -17.10 4.81
N ALA A 14 28.07 -16.69 6.06
CA ALA A 14 26.76 -16.30 6.54
C ALA A 14 26.36 -15.01 5.84
N GLY A 15 25.73 -15.13 4.67
CA GLY A 15 25.01 -14.05 4.03
C GLY A 15 23.77 -13.76 4.83
N CYS A 16 23.80 -12.75 5.70
CA CYS A 16 22.60 -12.11 6.22
C CYS A 16 21.98 -11.23 5.12
N SER A 17 21.41 -11.83 4.10
CA SER A 17 20.37 -11.20 3.31
C SER A 17 19.08 -11.51 4.07
N GLY A 18 18.53 -10.50 4.79
CA GLY A 18 17.21 -10.61 5.39
C GLY A 18 16.21 -11.07 4.32
N ASP A 19 15.34 -11.99 4.68
CA ASP A 19 14.27 -12.47 3.80
C ASP A 19 13.35 -11.28 3.47
N PRO A 20 13.24 -10.82 2.22
CA PRO A 20 12.36 -9.71 1.85
C PRO A 20 10.90 -9.94 2.25
N GLN A 21 10.46 -11.20 2.29
CA GLN A 21 9.12 -11.57 2.72
C GLN A 21 8.92 -11.39 4.23
N ALA A 22 9.95 -11.69 5.04
CA ALA A 22 9.86 -11.50 6.50
C ALA A 22 9.63 -10.03 6.86
N GLY A 23 10.39 -9.10 6.24
CA GLY A 23 10.22 -7.66 6.47
C GLY A 23 8.84 -7.14 6.05
N TYR A 24 8.31 -7.64 4.93
CA TYR A 24 6.96 -7.31 4.49
C TYR A 24 5.89 -7.84 5.45
N CYS A 25 6.02 -9.08 5.90
CA CYS A 25 5.06 -9.67 6.84
C CYS A 25 5.08 -8.97 8.21
N ASP A 26 6.25 -8.55 8.69
CA ASP A 26 6.36 -7.75 9.90
C ASP A 26 5.61 -6.40 9.75
N ALA A 27 5.74 -5.73 8.60
CA ALA A 27 5.02 -4.50 8.30
C ALA A 27 3.50 -4.73 8.20
N VAL A 28 3.05 -5.83 7.58
CA VAL A 28 1.63 -6.20 7.53
C VAL A 28 1.04 -6.39 8.93
N GLU A 29 1.73 -7.10 9.82
CA GLU A 29 1.29 -7.31 11.21
C GLU A 29 1.24 -6.00 12.00
N GLU A 30 2.25 -5.14 11.83
CA GLU A 30 2.33 -3.84 12.51
C GLU A 30 1.16 -2.93 12.13
N HIS A 31 0.84 -2.87 10.85
CA HIS A 31 -0.17 -1.95 10.31
C HIS A 31 -1.60 -2.50 10.28
N GLN A 32 -1.81 -3.82 10.48
CA GLN A 32 -3.10 -4.47 10.35
C GLN A 32 -4.22 -3.77 11.14
N ARG A 33 -3.94 -3.33 12.37
CA ARG A 33 -4.96 -2.69 13.21
C ARG A 33 -5.41 -1.35 12.63
N VAL A 34 -4.46 -0.53 12.17
CA VAL A 34 -4.76 0.78 11.56
C VAL A 34 -5.59 0.58 10.30
N LEU A 35 -5.20 -0.37 9.44
CA LEU A 35 -5.94 -0.68 8.20
C LEU A 35 -7.33 -1.25 8.50
N THR A 36 -7.48 -2.03 9.56
CA THR A 36 -8.80 -2.52 10.01
C THR A 36 -9.71 -1.38 10.44
N ASP A 37 -9.19 -0.44 11.23
CA ASP A 37 -9.96 0.73 11.70
C ASP A 37 -10.39 1.61 10.51
N ILE A 38 -9.51 1.79 9.51
CA ILE A 38 -9.82 2.53 8.28
C ILE A 38 -10.86 1.79 7.43
N ALA A 39 -10.71 0.48 7.24
CA ALA A 39 -11.67 -0.33 6.47
C ALA A 39 -13.06 -0.38 7.11
N ALA A 40 -13.14 -0.26 8.43
CA ALA A 40 -14.40 -0.18 9.17
C ALA A 40 -15.03 1.22 9.16
N SER A 41 -14.29 2.25 8.70
CA SER A 41 -14.80 3.61 8.60
C SER A 41 -15.75 3.75 7.40
N GLU A 42 -16.88 4.42 7.59
CA GLU A 42 -17.78 4.82 6.50
C GLU A 42 -17.36 6.17 5.87
N ASP A 43 -16.30 6.78 6.38
CA ASP A 43 -15.78 8.07 5.92
C ASP A 43 -14.79 7.87 4.77
N ALA A 44 -15.14 8.38 3.58
CA ALA A 44 -14.26 8.35 2.41
C ALA A 44 -12.90 9.05 2.67
N GLY A 45 -12.88 10.07 3.53
CA GLY A 45 -11.66 10.76 3.95
C GLY A 45 -10.68 9.87 4.73
N ALA A 46 -11.16 8.81 5.37
CA ALA A 46 -10.31 7.87 6.10
C ALA A 46 -9.27 7.16 5.19
N LEU A 47 -9.58 6.99 3.89
CA LEU A 47 -8.65 6.39 2.93
C LEU A 47 -7.34 7.19 2.79
N PHE A 48 -7.40 8.51 2.91
CA PHE A 48 -6.19 9.35 2.85
C PHE A 48 -5.32 9.18 4.10
N GLY A 49 -5.92 8.83 5.24
CA GLY A 49 -5.19 8.46 6.45
C GLY A 49 -4.43 7.13 6.33
N ALA A 50 -4.74 6.30 5.35
CA ALA A 50 -4.03 5.05 5.07
C ALA A 50 -2.77 5.24 4.22
N LEU A 51 -2.60 6.36 3.53
CA LEU A 51 -1.57 6.54 2.51
C LEU A 51 -0.15 6.35 3.05
N ASP A 52 0.17 6.89 4.22
CA ASP A 52 1.50 6.70 4.83
C ASP A 52 1.73 5.21 5.18
N THR A 53 0.70 4.53 5.67
CA THR A 53 0.74 3.09 5.93
C THR A 53 0.93 2.28 4.65
N TYR A 54 0.28 2.67 3.56
CA TYR A 54 0.46 2.03 2.26
C TYR A 54 1.86 2.26 1.69
N ASP A 55 2.44 3.45 1.87
CA ASP A 55 3.82 3.73 1.47
C ASP A 55 4.81 2.85 2.27
N ASP A 56 4.63 2.68 3.57
CA ASP A 56 5.45 1.78 4.40
C ASP A 56 5.35 0.32 3.92
N LEU A 57 4.13 -0.16 3.63
CA LEU A 57 3.91 -1.51 3.11
C LEU A 57 4.54 -1.68 1.72
N ARG A 58 4.43 -0.67 0.86
CA ARG A 58 5.06 -0.67 -0.45
C ARG A 58 6.58 -0.69 -0.37
N GLU A 59 7.19 0.07 0.55
CA GLU A 59 8.64 0.07 0.77
C GLU A 59 9.16 -1.29 1.22
N ALA A 60 8.40 -1.97 2.09
CA ALA A 60 8.72 -3.31 2.56
C ALA A 60 8.37 -4.42 1.55
N ALA A 61 7.56 -4.12 0.53
CA ALA A 61 7.01 -5.12 -0.37
C ALA A 61 8.07 -5.84 -1.22
N PRO A 62 7.96 -7.17 -1.39
CA PRO A 62 8.73 -7.91 -2.38
C PRO A 62 8.43 -7.39 -3.80
N ARG A 63 9.37 -7.63 -4.73
CA ARG A 63 9.29 -7.08 -6.10
C ARG A 63 8.08 -7.56 -6.89
N ASP A 64 7.57 -8.73 -6.59
CA ASP A 64 6.44 -9.36 -7.26
C ASP A 64 5.09 -8.73 -6.93
N ILE A 65 4.99 -7.93 -5.84
CA ILE A 65 3.78 -7.23 -5.45
C ILE A 65 3.96 -5.69 -5.40
N ALA A 66 5.17 -5.19 -5.60
CA ALA A 66 5.48 -3.77 -5.49
C ALA A 66 4.71 -2.91 -6.51
N ASP A 67 4.55 -3.39 -7.74
CA ASP A 67 3.83 -2.69 -8.81
C ASP A 67 2.32 -2.61 -8.51
N ASP A 68 1.74 -3.62 -7.84
CA ASP A 68 0.35 -3.59 -7.40
C ASP A 68 0.14 -2.56 -6.27
N TRP A 69 1.09 -2.44 -5.33
CA TRP A 69 1.08 -1.34 -4.35
C TRP A 69 1.13 0.03 -5.02
N ASP A 70 1.99 0.23 -6.01
CA ASP A 70 2.05 1.48 -6.78
C ASP A 70 0.73 1.77 -7.49
N ALA A 71 0.05 0.76 -8.04
CA ALA A 71 -1.25 0.89 -8.70
C ALA A 71 -2.40 1.23 -7.72
N VAL A 72 -2.28 0.89 -6.44
CA VAL A 72 -3.21 1.29 -5.38
C VAL A 72 -2.94 2.72 -4.91
N ILE A 73 -1.67 3.05 -4.65
CA ILE A 73 -1.27 4.31 -4.02
C ILE A 73 -1.41 5.50 -4.99
N ALA A 74 -0.99 5.34 -6.25
CA ALA A 74 -0.93 6.45 -7.18
C ALA A 74 -2.28 7.14 -7.44
N PRO A 75 -3.42 6.44 -7.65
CA PRO A 75 -4.72 7.09 -7.79
C PRO A 75 -5.19 7.82 -6.53
N LEU A 76 -4.90 7.30 -5.35
CA LEU A 76 -5.24 7.94 -4.07
C LEU A 76 -4.44 9.23 -3.87
N ARG A 77 -3.13 9.22 -4.14
CA ARG A 77 -2.28 10.42 -4.09
C ARG A 77 -2.73 11.46 -5.12
N TRP A 78 -3.14 11.02 -6.30
CA TRP A 78 -3.67 11.95 -7.30
C TRP A 78 -4.98 12.60 -6.83
N LEU A 79 -5.92 11.83 -6.28
CA LEU A 79 -7.16 12.38 -5.73
C LEU A 79 -6.88 13.34 -4.57
N GLU A 80 -5.98 12.99 -3.65
CA GLU A 80 -5.53 13.86 -2.56
C GLU A 80 -5.02 15.21 -3.08
N GLN A 81 -4.15 15.18 -4.09
CA GLN A 81 -3.61 16.37 -4.73
C GLN A 81 -4.71 17.22 -5.38
N VAL A 82 -5.61 16.61 -6.16
CA VAL A 82 -6.71 17.31 -6.84
C VAL A 82 -7.66 17.95 -5.83
N LEU A 83 -7.96 17.27 -4.72
CA LEU A 83 -8.75 17.85 -3.62
C LEU A 83 -8.07 19.09 -3.06
N ALA A 84 -6.79 18.99 -2.69
CA ALA A 84 -6.01 20.08 -2.15
C ALA A 84 -5.92 21.29 -3.11
N ASP A 85 -5.69 21.03 -4.40
CA ASP A 85 -5.62 22.07 -5.43
C ASP A 85 -6.94 22.84 -5.62
N ASN A 86 -8.06 22.20 -5.26
CA ASN A 86 -9.40 22.81 -5.29
C ASN A 86 -9.89 23.28 -3.92
N GLY A 87 -8.99 23.34 -2.91
CA GLY A 87 -9.31 23.85 -1.58
C GLY A 87 -10.18 22.92 -0.75
N VAL A 88 -10.29 21.64 -1.14
CA VAL A 88 -11.03 20.62 -0.40
C VAL A 88 -10.04 19.85 0.49
N GLU A 89 -10.29 19.83 1.80
CA GLU A 89 -9.48 19.07 2.74
C GLU A 89 -9.73 17.57 2.53
N PRO A 90 -8.70 16.76 2.16
CA PRO A 90 -8.88 15.34 1.87
C PRO A 90 -9.54 14.55 3.02
N SER A 91 -9.17 14.84 4.27
CA SER A 91 -9.72 14.18 5.46
C SER A 91 -11.21 14.44 5.70
N SER A 92 -11.77 15.47 5.06
CA SER A 92 -13.19 15.83 5.14
C SER A 92 -13.95 15.59 3.84
N TYR A 93 -13.32 14.93 2.87
CA TYR A 93 -13.93 14.67 1.58
C TYR A 93 -15.09 13.66 1.70
N ALA A 94 -16.24 14.06 1.21
CA ALA A 94 -17.42 13.22 1.06
C ALA A 94 -17.88 13.26 -0.41
N ALA A 95 -17.87 12.11 -1.07
CA ALA A 95 -18.17 12.03 -2.51
C ALA A 95 -19.61 12.42 -2.86
N ASP A 96 -20.55 12.23 -1.93
CA ASP A 96 -21.97 12.52 -2.03
C ASP A 96 -22.37 13.93 -1.58
N GLU A 97 -21.45 14.64 -0.90
CA GLU A 97 -21.65 16.00 -0.40
C GLU A 97 -20.50 16.93 -0.79
N PRO A 98 -20.32 17.22 -2.12
CA PRO A 98 -19.23 18.11 -2.55
C PRO A 98 -19.46 19.52 -2.01
N PRO A 99 -18.37 20.29 -1.68
CA PRO A 99 -18.48 21.65 -1.20
C PRO A 99 -19.31 22.54 -2.12
N ALA A 100 -20.17 23.38 -1.54
CA ALA A 100 -21.12 24.20 -2.30
C ALA A 100 -20.44 25.33 -3.11
N ASP A 101 -19.24 25.72 -2.72
CA ASP A 101 -18.42 26.77 -3.35
C ASP A 101 -17.45 26.23 -4.42
N LEU A 102 -17.46 24.92 -4.65
CA LEU A 102 -16.65 24.29 -5.68
C LEU A 102 -17.20 24.61 -7.07
N ASP A 103 -16.37 25.17 -7.95
CA ASP A 103 -16.76 25.45 -9.33
C ASP A 103 -16.91 24.15 -10.17
N ASP A 104 -17.49 24.28 -11.35
CA ASP A 104 -17.77 23.13 -12.21
C ASP A 104 -16.46 22.44 -12.66
N GLN A 105 -15.38 23.18 -12.88
CA GLN A 105 -14.09 22.63 -13.30
C GLN A 105 -13.44 21.83 -12.17
N GLY A 106 -13.47 22.35 -10.96
CA GLY A 106 -12.95 21.64 -9.78
C GLY A 106 -13.74 20.38 -9.49
N ARG A 107 -15.06 20.45 -9.62
CA ARG A 107 -15.94 19.28 -9.47
C ARG A 107 -15.59 18.17 -10.48
N GLU A 108 -15.47 18.53 -11.77
CA GLU A 108 -15.12 17.59 -12.82
C GLU A 108 -13.74 16.97 -12.62
N ALA A 109 -12.76 17.76 -12.16
CA ALA A 109 -11.42 17.27 -11.85
C ALA A 109 -11.42 16.26 -10.69
N ILE A 110 -12.13 16.56 -9.61
CA ILE A 110 -12.27 15.65 -8.45
C ILE A 110 -12.99 14.36 -8.86
N GLU A 111 -14.09 14.45 -9.61
CA GLU A 111 -14.82 13.27 -10.09
C GLU A 111 -13.94 12.41 -11.02
N ALA A 112 -13.09 13.01 -11.85
CA ALA A 112 -12.17 12.29 -12.70
C ALA A 112 -11.12 11.53 -11.86
N ALA A 113 -10.53 12.17 -10.86
CA ALA A 113 -9.56 11.55 -9.97
C ALA A 113 -10.21 10.43 -9.11
N ALA A 114 -11.42 10.66 -8.61
CA ALA A 114 -12.16 9.64 -7.85
C ALA A 114 -12.50 8.40 -8.69
N ARG A 115 -12.80 8.58 -9.99
CA ARG A 115 -13.03 7.43 -10.90
C ARG A 115 -11.80 6.55 -11.06
N GLU A 116 -10.59 7.10 -11.04
CA GLU A 116 -9.34 6.30 -11.10
C GLU A 116 -9.13 5.46 -9.84
N VAL A 117 -9.53 5.98 -8.66
CA VAL A 117 -9.50 5.17 -7.42
C VAL A 117 -10.43 3.96 -7.53
N GLY A 118 -11.61 4.12 -8.16
CA GLY A 118 -12.56 3.05 -8.41
C GLY A 118 -12.32 2.26 -9.71
N ALA A 119 -11.26 2.54 -10.46
CA ALA A 119 -10.99 1.86 -11.72
C ALA A 119 -10.68 0.37 -11.51
N GLU A 120 -11.04 -0.46 -12.49
CA GLU A 120 -10.82 -1.91 -12.45
C GLU A 120 -9.37 -2.29 -12.13
N GLN A 121 -8.40 -1.53 -12.66
CA GLN A 121 -6.98 -1.75 -12.41
C GLN A 121 -6.65 -1.55 -10.93
N THR A 122 -7.11 -0.46 -10.30
CA THR A 122 -6.87 -0.16 -8.88
C THR A 122 -7.52 -1.20 -7.98
N VAL A 123 -8.77 -1.56 -8.26
CA VAL A 123 -9.51 -2.59 -7.51
C VAL A 123 -8.84 -3.96 -7.64
N THR A 124 -8.35 -4.32 -8.82
CA THR A 124 -7.63 -5.57 -9.05
C THR A 124 -6.29 -5.59 -8.31
N ALA A 125 -5.55 -4.47 -8.34
CA ALA A 125 -4.30 -4.35 -7.61
C ALA A 125 -4.52 -4.45 -6.08
N MET A 126 -5.56 -3.82 -5.55
CA MET A 126 -5.91 -3.94 -4.12
C MET A 126 -6.22 -5.39 -3.74
N ALA A 127 -6.99 -6.10 -4.55
CA ALA A 127 -7.25 -7.52 -4.33
C ALA A 127 -5.97 -8.37 -4.39
N ALA A 128 -5.03 -8.02 -5.26
CA ALA A 128 -3.74 -8.71 -5.37
C ALA A 128 -2.88 -8.53 -4.11
N VAL A 129 -2.77 -7.29 -3.57
CA VAL A 129 -1.99 -7.04 -2.35
C VAL A 129 -2.64 -7.69 -1.12
N GLU A 130 -3.97 -7.68 -1.03
CA GLU A 130 -4.71 -8.39 0.05
C GLU A 130 -4.47 -9.90 0.00
N GLN A 131 -4.59 -10.50 -1.19
CA GLN A 131 -4.37 -11.93 -1.39
C GLN A 131 -2.92 -12.30 -1.11
N HIS A 132 -1.96 -11.49 -1.57
CA HIS A 132 -0.54 -11.74 -1.32
C HIS A 132 -0.21 -11.71 0.18
N ALA A 133 -0.71 -10.73 0.93
CA ALA A 133 -0.51 -10.66 2.38
C ALA A 133 -1.05 -11.92 3.07
N LEU A 134 -2.23 -12.39 2.66
CA LEU A 134 -2.83 -13.60 3.21
C LEU A 134 -2.04 -14.87 2.86
N ASP A 135 -1.62 -15.02 1.61
CA ASP A 135 -0.94 -16.21 1.11
C ASP A 135 0.49 -16.34 1.65
N VAL A 136 1.21 -15.21 1.74
CA VAL A 136 2.64 -15.19 2.11
C VAL A 136 2.84 -15.02 3.61
N CYS A 137 2.03 -14.15 4.25
CA CYS A 137 2.16 -13.83 5.67
C CYS A 137 1.15 -14.60 6.54
N GLY A 138 0.10 -15.19 5.94
CA GLY A 138 -1.00 -15.79 6.70
C GLY A 138 -1.84 -14.77 7.46
N THR A 139 -1.64 -13.48 7.20
CA THR A 139 -2.25 -12.35 7.89
C THR A 139 -2.93 -11.47 6.86
N PRO A 140 -4.27 -11.26 6.91
CA PRO A 140 -4.94 -10.32 6.04
C PRO A 140 -4.55 -8.87 6.38
N LEU A 141 -4.60 -7.95 5.41
CA LEU A 141 -4.31 -6.53 5.62
C LEU A 141 -5.29 -5.88 6.60
N SER A 142 -6.57 -6.26 6.54
CA SER A 142 -7.63 -5.79 7.46
C SER A 142 -8.50 -6.96 7.93
N ARG A 143 -9.22 -6.78 9.04
CA ARG A 143 -10.12 -7.79 9.63
C ARG A 143 -11.53 -7.27 9.82
#